data_1d33026d933dd0a283f4206291d376c7
#
_entry.id   1d33026d933dd0a283f4206291d376c7
#
_cell.length_a   1.000
_cell.length_b   1.000
_cell.length_c   1.000
_cell.angle_alpha   90.00
_cell.angle_beta   90.00
_cell.angle_gamma   90.00
#
_symmetry.space_group_name_H-M   'P 1'
#
loop_
_entity.id
_entity.type
_entity.pdbx_description
1 polymer ?
#
loop_
_entity_poly.entity_id
_entity_poly.type
_entity_poly.pdbx_seq_one_letter_code
_entity_poly.pdbx_strand_id
1 'polypeptide(L)'
;IPYATKDNFCHQQLYSHPFIYLHRDAFKNLQKASEFAEKKGLKIRIWDAYRPFEVQAFMADKFPEHVENGYVSHPSEGITTHVRGIAIDLTLIDKNGKDLDMGTGFDEMSELSHHGSKAINANNKIAEKNRQILAEIMEKSGFQIYENEWWHYNLKIFKYDEKGEIVGAESIADKNYPKIPAGEFLDLLSPDVKKTFSKDF
;
A
#
# COMPACT_ATOMS: atom_id res chain seq x y z
N ILE A 1 -7.90 -1.60 -10.22
CA ILE A 1 -7.48 -2.37 -9.02
C ILE A 1 -7.07 -3.76 -9.48
N PRO A 2 -5.75 -4.08 -9.51
CA PRO A 2 -5.23 -5.36 -10.01
C PRO A 2 -5.84 -6.57 -9.29
N TYR A 3 -6.02 -6.50 -7.98
CA TYR A 3 -6.57 -7.59 -7.19
C TYR A 3 -8.05 -7.91 -7.47
N ALA A 4 -8.77 -7.04 -8.16
CA ALA A 4 -10.11 -7.35 -8.69
C ALA A 4 -10.08 -8.11 -10.03
N THR A 5 -8.89 -8.43 -10.54
CA THR A 5 -8.64 -9.20 -11.76
C THR A 5 -7.63 -10.30 -11.46
N LYS A 6 -7.19 -11.03 -12.49
CA LYS A 6 -6.07 -11.99 -12.38
C LYS A 6 -4.70 -11.35 -12.72
N ASP A 7 -4.69 -10.08 -13.07
CA ASP A 7 -3.48 -9.33 -13.41
C ASP A 7 -2.83 -8.76 -12.13
N ASN A 8 -2.28 -9.67 -11.32
CA ASN A 8 -1.57 -9.41 -10.07
C ASN A 8 -0.60 -10.58 -9.79
N PHE A 9 0.29 -10.43 -8.81
CA PHE A 9 1.32 -11.44 -8.51
C PHE A 9 0.75 -12.81 -8.08
N CYS A 10 -0.49 -12.86 -7.55
CA CYS A 10 -1.14 -14.11 -7.19
C CYS A 10 -1.74 -14.86 -8.40
N HIS A 11 -1.85 -14.22 -9.56
CA HIS A 11 -2.52 -14.72 -10.76
C HIS A 11 -3.98 -15.18 -10.52
N GLN A 12 -4.61 -14.62 -9.50
CA GLN A 12 -5.98 -14.92 -9.09
C GLN A 12 -6.74 -13.63 -8.79
N GLN A 13 -8.04 -13.65 -9.03
CA GLN A 13 -8.91 -12.59 -8.56
C GLN A 13 -9.09 -12.72 -7.05
N LEU A 14 -8.70 -11.70 -6.29
CA LEU A 14 -8.79 -11.68 -4.83
C LEU A 14 -10.02 -10.91 -4.34
N TYR A 15 -10.34 -9.79 -5.00
CA TYR A 15 -11.51 -8.95 -4.70
C TYR A 15 -12.70 -9.32 -5.61
N SER A 16 -13.91 -9.26 -5.07
CA SER A 16 -15.15 -9.50 -5.83
C SER A 16 -15.39 -8.43 -6.90
N HIS A 17 -14.94 -7.20 -6.64
CA HIS A 17 -15.06 -6.04 -7.53
C HIS A 17 -13.99 -5.00 -7.19
N PRO A 18 -13.68 -4.05 -8.08
CA PRO A 18 -12.73 -3.00 -7.76
C PRO A 18 -13.33 -2.05 -6.70
N PHE A 19 -12.64 -1.93 -5.57
CA PHE A 19 -12.99 -0.99 -4.50
C PHE A 19 -11.73 -0.34 -3.93
N ILE A 20 -11.90 0.83 -3.32
CA ILE A 20 -10.86 1.54 -2.57
C ILE A 20 -11.50 2.05 -1.29
N TYR A 21 -11.11 1.49 -0.16
CA TYR A 21 -11.48 1.97 1.15
C TYR A 21 -10.22 2.40 1.90
N LEU A 22 -10.34 3.47 2.65
CA LEU A 22 -9.27 4.00 3.50
C LEU A 22 -9.84 4.45 4.83
N HIS A 23 -9.03 4.36 5.87
CA HIS A 23 -9.33 5.08 7.10
C HIS A 23 -9.43 6.58 6.80
N ARG A 24 -10.37 7.26 7.47
CA ARG A 24 -10.66 8.69 7.23
C ARG A 24 -9.43 9.58 7.27
N ASP A 25 -8.48 9.29 8.18
CA ASP A 25 -7.28 10.12 8.32
C ASP A 25 -6.29 9.87 7.17
N ALA A 26 -6.14 8.63 6.72
CA ALA A 26 -5.36 8.31 5.52
C ALA A 26 -5.98 8.96 4.27
N PHE A 27 -7.31 8.96 4.16
CA PHE A 27 -8.01 9.64 3.06
C PHE A 27 -7.76 11.15 3.03
N LYS A 28 -7.81 11.83 4.19
CA LYS A 28 -7.49 13.28 4.28
C LYS A 28 -6.06 13.59 3.81
N ASN A 29 -5.12 12.72 4.17
CA ASN A 29 -3.73 12.88 3.74
C ASN A 29 -3.57 12.57 2.24
N LEU A 30 -4.30 11.59 1.72
CA LEU A 30 -4.33 11.31 0.28
C LEU A 30 -4.88 12.49 -0.55
N GLN A 31 -5.89 13.20 -0.03
CA GLN A 31 -6.38 14.43 -0.67
C GLN A 31 -5.27 15.48 -0.79
N LYS A 32 -4.47 15.69 0.27
CA LYS A 32 -3.30 16.59 0.21
C LYS A 32 -2.26 16.09 -0.81
N ALA A 33 -2.02 14.77 -0.87
CA ALA A 33 -1.10 14.20 -1.84
C ALA A 33 -1.57 14.46 -3.29
N SER A 34 -2.87 14.33 -3.55
CA SER A 34 -3.47 14.68 -4.85
C SER A 34 -3.23 16.15 -5.22
N GLU A 35 -3.46 17.06 -4.28
CA GLU A 35 -3.20 18.49 -4.51
C GLU A 35 -1.72 18.78 -4.80
N PHE A 36 -0.78 18.09 -4.12
CA PHE A 36 0.65 18.26 -4.40
C PHE A 36 1.04 17.66 -5.77
N ALA A 37 0.45 16.53 -6.16
CA ALA A 37 0.66 15.97 -7.49
C ALA A 37 0.14 16.90 -8.59
N GLU A 38 -1.06 17.46 -8.42
CA GLU A 38 -1.67 18.39 -9.38
C GLU A 38 -0.84 19.65 -9.59
N LYS A 39 -0.24 20.21 -8.54
CA LYS A 39 0.70 21.36 -8.63
C LYS A 39 1.94 21.04 -9.48
N LYS A 40 2.26 19.76 -9.65
CA LYS A 40 3.35 19.26 -10.51
C LYS A 40 2.86 18.83 -11.91
N GLY A 41 1.55 19.01 -12.21
CA GLY A 41 0.92 18.56 -13.47
C GLY A 41 0.73 17.04 -13.55
N LEU A 42 0.72 16.37 -12.41
CA LEU A 42 0.59 14.91 -12.27
C LEU A 42 -0.72 14.55 -11.57
N LYS A 43 -1.11 13.27 -11.64
CA LYS A 43 -2.21 12.70 -10.87
C LYS A 43 -1.75 11.43 -10.19
N ILE A 44 -2.50 10.99 -9.19
CA ILE A 44 -2.27 9.72 -8.48
C ILE A 44 -3.18 8.65 -9.07
N ARG A 45 -2.61 7.47 -9.31
CA ARG A 45 -3.35 6.23 -9.59
C ARG A 45 -3.17 5.29 -8.42
N ILE A 46 -4.28 4.80 -7.87
CA ILE A 46 -4.29 3.88 -6.74
C ILE A 46 -4.46 2.45 -7.26
N TRP A 47 -3.66 1.52 -6.73
CA TRP A 47 -3.74 0.10 -7.03
C TRP A 47 -4.35 -0.71 -5.90
N ASP A 48 -4.04 -0.38 -4.63
CA ASP A 48 -4.63 -1.00 -3.45
C ASP A 48 -4.68 -0.02 -2.28
N ALA A 49 -5.56 -0.32 -1.29
CA ALA A 49 -5.67 0.46 -0.06
C ALA A 49 -6.07 -0.45 1.11
N TYR A 50 -7.32 -0.40 1.62
CA TYR A 50 -7.78 -1.40 2.57
C TYR A 50 -7.79 -2.78 1.90
N ARG A 51 -7.12 -3.72 2.53
CA ARG A 51 -7.07 -5.13 2.11
C ARG A 51 -7.73 -5.98 3.19
N PRO A 52 -8.83 -6.73 2.87
CA PRO A 52 -9.47 -7.61 3.83
C PRO A 52 -8.48 -8.57 4.49
N PHE A 53 -8.73 -8.91 5.75
CA PHE A 53 -7.90 -9.83 6.53
C PHE A 53 -7.67 -11.14 5.78
N GLU A 54 -8.72 -11.72 5.20
CA GLU A 54 -8.69 -12.98 4.46
C GLU A 54 -7.82 -12.90 3.20
N VAL A 55 -7.84 -11.78 2.50
CA VAL A 55 -6.98 -11.57 1.33
C VAL A 55 -5.52 -11.50 1.76
N GLN A 56 -5.23 -10.77 2.83
CA GLN A 56 -3.87 -10.67 3.37
C GLN A 56 -3.37 -12.03 3.84
N ALA A 57 -4.20 -12.82 4.55
CA ALA A 57 -3.87 -14.18 4.98
C ALA A 57 -3.65 -15.10 3.78
N PHE A 58 -4.55 -15.06 2.79
CA PHE A 58 -4.40 -15.82 1.55
C PHE A 58 -3.06 -15.57 0.85
N MET A 59 -2.68 -14.29 0.73
CA MET A 59 -1.39 -13.91 0.13
C MET A 59 -0.22 -14.49 0.93
N ALA A 60 -0.23 -14.33 2.25
CA ALA A 60 0.83 -14.80 3.12
C ALA A 60 0.97 -16.33 3.11
N ASP A 61 -0.14 -17.05 3.18
CA ASP A 61 -0.16 -18.52 3.19
C ASP A 61 0.23 -19.13 1.84
N LYS A 62 -0.14 -18.45 0.76
CA LYS A 62 0.12 -18.91 -0.61
C LYS A 62 1.56 -18.66 -1.06
N PHE A 63 2.18 -17.62 -0.56
CA PHE A 63 3.49 -17.13 -0.97
C PHE A 63 4.39 -16.88 0.25
N PRO A 64 4.74 -17.92 1.02
CA PRO A 64 5.55 -17.79 2.23
C PRO A 64 6.93 -17.18 1.95
N GLU A 65 7.49 -17.34 0.75
CA GLU A 65 8.74 -16.70 0.34
C GLU A 65 8.63 -15.17 0.32
N HIS A 66 7.47 -14.60 0.02
CA HIS A 66 7.27 -13.15 0.08
C HIS A 66 7.13 -12.67 1.53
N VAL A 67 6.67 -13.53 2.44
CA VAL A 67 6.66 -13.23 3.88
C VAL A 67 8.10 -13.21 4.42
N GLU A 68 8.90 -14.22 4.10
CA GLU A 68 10.30 -14.32 4.52
C GLU A 68 11.15 -13.14 4.03
N ASN A 69 10.87 -12.65 2.82
CA ASN A 69 11.56 -11.53 2.21
C ASN A 69 10.97 -10.16 2.59
N GLY A 70 9.93 -10.11 3.43
CA GLY A 70 9.34 -8.87 3.93
C GLY A 70 8.45 -8.10 2.94
N TYR A 71 8.00 -8.73 1.84
CA TYR A 71 7.06 -8.12 0.89
C TYR A 71 5.59 -8.31 1.29
N VAL A 72 5.28 -9.39 1.97
CA VAL A 72 3.93 -9.67 2.48
C VAL A 72 4.02 -9.97 3.96
N SER A 73 3.12 -9.44 4.78
CA SER A 73 3.04 -9.80 6.20
C SER A 73 1.79 -10.63 6.49
N HIS A 74 1.92 -11.65 7.33
CA HIS A 74 0.77 -12.42 7.78
C HIS A 74 -0.11 -11.56 8.72
N PRO A 75 -1.44 -11.50 8.54
CA PRO A 75 -2.30 -10.56 9.29
C PRO A 75 -2.44 -10.89 10.78
N SER A 76 -2.16 -12.13 11.20
CA SER A 76 -2.10 -12.50 12.62
C SER A 76 -0.82 -12.03 13.29
N GLU A 77 0.21 -11.71 12.51
CA GLU A 77 1.53 -11.30 12.95
C GLU A 77 1.83 -9.88 12.43
N GLY A 78 2.72 -9.17 13.10
CA GLY A 78 3.19 -7.88 12.62
C GLY A 78 2.13 -6.79 12.51
N ILE A 79 2.45 -5.78 11.72
CA ILE A 79 1.74 -4.50 11.73
C ILE A 79 0.58 -4.47 10.73
N THR A 80 0.70 -5.11 9.58
CA THR A 80 -0.32 -5.25 8.52
C THR A 80 -1.19 -4.00 8.28
N THR A 81 -0.58 -2.97 7.74
CA THR A 81 -1.17 -1.64 7.59
C THR A 81 -2.37 -1.57 6.64
N HIS A 82 -2.36 -2.41 5.58
CA HIS A 82 -3.51 -2.53 4.68
C HIS A 82 -4.77 -3.03 5.39
N VAL A 83 -4.65 -4.01 6.28
CA VAL A 83 -5.81 -4.55 7.05
C VAL A 83 -6.39 -3.53 8.03
N ARG A 84 -5.69 -2.44 8.26
CA ARG A 84 -6.12 -1.31 9.10
C ARG A 84 -6.68 -0.14 8.27
N GLY A 85 -6.60 -0.23 6.93
CA GLY A 85 -6.97 0.85 6.03
C GLY A 85 -6.07 2.09 6.12
N ILE A 86 -4.83 1.93 6.57
CA ILE A 86 -3.85 3.04 6.74
C ILE A 86 -2.64 2.91 5.82
N ALA A 87 -2.65 1.96 4.90
CA ALA A 87 -1.68 1.83 3.82
C ALA A 87 -2.34 2.08 2.47
N ILE A 88 -1.53 2.44 1.50
CA ILE A 88 -1.96 2.66 0.13
C ILE A 88 -0.82 2.33 -0.83
N ASP A 89 -1.16 1.59 -1.89
CA ASP A 89 -0.29 1.29 -3.02
C ASP A 89 -0.70 2.14 -4.22
N LEU A 90 0.24 2.92 -4.76
CA LEU A 90 -0.07 3.92 -5.77
C LEU A 90 1.13 4.27 -6.65
N THR A 91 0.83 4.98 -7.76
CA THR A 91 1.83 5.59 -8.63
C THR A 91 1.41 6.97 -9.06
N LEU A 92 2.28 7.64 -9.81
CA LEU A 92 1.99 8.89 -10.49
C LEU A 92 1.67 8.63 -11.97
N ILE A 93 0.70 9.36 -12.50
CA ILE A 93 0.35 9.39 -13.90
C ILE A 93 0.50 10.80 -14.47
N ASP A 94 0.83 10.88 -15.74
CA ASP A 94 0.88 12.15 -16.49
C ASP A 94 -0.53 12.67 -16.85
N LYS A 95 -0.58 13.82 -17.48
CA LYS A 95 -1.83 14.44 -17.94
C LYS A 95 -2.63 13.62 -18.93
N ASN A 96 -1.98 12.66 -19.60
CA ASN A 96 -2.61 11.75 -20.57
C ASN A 96 -3.08 10.45 -19.92
N GLY A 97 -2.88 10.28 -18.61
CA GLY A 97 -3.24 9.08 -17.86
C GLY A 97 -2.23 7.94 -17.98
N LYS A 98 -1.03 8.21 -18.48
CA LYS A 98 0.05 7.23 -18.58
C LYS A 98 0.85 7.20 -17.28
N ASP A 99 1.15 6.00 -16.77
CA ASP A 99 2.00 5.81 -15.59
C ASP A 99 3.41 6.36 -15.87
N LEU A 100 3.99 7.03 -14.88
CA LEU A 100 5.39 7.40 -14.94
C LEU A 100 6.26 6.14 -14.81
N ASP A 101 7.38 6.15 -15.50
CA ASP A 101 8.36 5.07 -15.37
C ASP A 101 8.95 5.08 -13.96
N MET A 102 8.71 4.00 -13.21
CA MET A 102 9.24 3.78 -11.86
C MET A 102 10.35 2.71 -11.84
N GLY A 103 10.74 2.19 -13.02
CA GLY A 103 11.81 1.21 -13.18
C GLY A 103 11.41 -0.23 -12.91
N THR A 104 10.33 -0.46 -12.18
CA THR A 104 9.68 -1.76 -11.99
C THR A 104 8.17 -1.59 -12.01
N GLY A 105 7.45 -2.69 -12.25
CA GLY A 105 6.00 -2.73 -12.11
C GLY A 105 5.53 -2.72 -10.67
N PHE A 106 4.21 -2.60 -10.48
CA PHE A 106 3.53 -2.89 -9.23
C PHE A 106 3.64 -4.38 -8.90
N ASP A 107 3.81 -4.73 -7.65
CA ASP A 107 4.00 -6.13 -7.18
C ASP A 107 5.23 -6.86 -7.76
N GLU A 108 6.20 -6.16 -8.31
CA GLU A 108 7.48 -6.76 -8.65
C GLU A 108 8.33 -6.92 -7.37
N MET A 109 8.16 -8.06 -6.70
CA MET A 109 8.78 -8.40 -5.41
C MET A 109 10.27 -8.68 -5.57
N SER A 110 11.09 -7.62 -5.71
CA SER A 110 12.53 -7.70 -5.92
C SER A 110 13.26 -6.49 -5.32
N GLU A 111 14.57 -6.62 -5.12
CA GLU A 111 15.41 -5.49 -4.67
C GLU A 111 15.40 -4.28 -5.63
N LEU A 112 15.00 -4.49 -6.89
CA LEU A 112 14.82 -3.37 -7.83
C LEU A 112 13.66 -2.47 -7.41
N SER A 113 12.68 -3.01 -6.68
CA SER A 113 11.53 -2.27 -6.19
C SER A 113 11.79 -1.49 -4.90
N HIS A 114 12.92 -1.69 -4.25
CA HIS A 114 13.28 -0.92 -3.07
C HIS A 114 13.44 0.57 -3.40
N HIS A 115 13.01 1.46 -2.50
CA HIS A 115 13.14 2.91 -2.68
C HIS A 115 14.58 3.34 -2.98
N GLY A 116 15.54 2.80 -2.25
CA GLY A 116 16.95 3.08 -2.41
C GLY A 116 17.70 2.19 -3.41
N SER A 117 17.01 1.51 -4.33
CA SER A 117 17.64 0.55 -5.25
C SER A 117 18.81 1.15 -6.02
N LYS A 118 20.02 0.68 -5.69
CA LYS A 118 21.25 1.13 -6.35
C LYS A 118 21.26 0.84 -7.85
N ALA A 119 20.66 -0.28 -8.27
CA ALA A 119 20.58 -0.67 -9.66
C ALA A 119 19.68 0.28 -10.46
N ILE A 120 18.52 0.65 -9.92
CA ILE A 120 17.64 1.66 -10.53
C ILE A 120 18.35 3.01 -10.56
N ASN A 121 18.92 3.45 -9.45
CA ASN A 121 19.59 4.76 -9.34
C ASN A 121 20.79 4.88 -10.29
N ALA A 122 21.48 3.81 -10.59
CA ALA A 122 22.60 3.80 -11.52
C ALA A 122 22.17 3.79 -13.01
N ASN A 123 21.12 3.03 -13.33
CA ASN A 123 20.81 2.66 -14.72
C ASN A 123 19.54 3.33 -15.26
N ASN A 124 18.63 3.82 -14.41
CA ASN A 124 17.38 4.48 -14.80
C ASN A 124 17.16 5.78 -14.02
N LYS A 125 17.79 6.85 -14.47
CA LYS A 125 17.68 8.19 -13.84
C LYS A 125 16.26 8.77 -13.90
N ILE A 126 15.45 8.35 -14.84
CA ILE A 126 14.04 8.78 -14.96
C ILE A 126 13.25 8.14 -13.83
N ALA A 127 13.37 6.84 -13.64
CA ALA A 127 12.69 6.12 -12.57
C ALA A 127 13.15 6.61 -11.18
N GLU A 128 14.45 6.80 -10.96
CA GLU A 128 14.98 7.38 -9.72
C GLU A 128 14.29 8.71 -9.40
N LYS A 129 14.25 9.64 -10.38
CA LYS A 129 13.62 10.95 -10.22
C LYS A 129 12.12 10.83 -9.96
N ASN A 130 11.42 9.95 -10.67
CA ASN A 130 9.98 9.77 -10.50
C ASN A 130 9.64 9.21 -9.11
N ARG A 131 10.40 8.21 -8.62
CA ARG A 131 10.27 7.70 -7.25
C ARG A 131 10.53 8.77 -6.20
N GLN A 132 11.53 9.63 -6.40
CA GLN A 132 11.82 10.76 -5.50
C GLN A 132 10.65 11.76 -5.47
N ILE A 133 10.06 12.09 -6.63
CA ILE A 133 8.89 12.97 -6.71
C ILE A 133 7.71 12.35 -5.97
N LEU A 134 7.45 11.05 -6.16
CA LEU A 134 6.37 10.35 -5.47
C LEU A 134 6.58 10.35 -3.96
N ALA A 135 7.78 9.96 -3.50
CA ALA A 135 8.14 9.96 -2.09
C ALA A 135 7.97 11.36 -1.46
N GLU A 136 8.47 12.41 -2.12
CA GLU A 136 8.32 13.81 -1.66
C GLU A 136 6.84 14.21 -1.48
N ILE A 137 5.99 13.85 -2.44
CA ILE A 137 4.54 14.14 -2.39
C ILE A 137 3.92 13.43 -1.19
N MET A 138 4.20 12.15 -1.04
CA MET A 138 3.59 11.32 0.00
C MET A 138 4.06 11.70 1.39
N GLU A 139 5.36 11.91 1.58
CA GLU A 139 5.92 12.32 2.88
C GLU A 139 5.41 13.69 3.34
N LYS A 140 5.34 14.67 2.44
CA LYS A 140 4.75 15.99 2.71
C LYS A 140 3.27 15.94 3.04
N SER A 141 2.59 14.89 2.59
CA SER A 141 1.17 14.67 2.85
C SER A 141 0.90 13.91 4.15
N GLY A 142 1.95 13.47 4.86
CA GLY A 142 1.83 12.75 6.12
C GLY A 142 1.79 11.24 5.98
N PHE A 143 2.38 10.72 4.91
CA PHE A 143 2.69 9.31 4.76
C PHE A 143 4.19 9.06 5.00
N GLN A 144 4.55 7.81 5.21
CA GLN A 144 5.92 7.34 5.25
C GLN A 144 6.12 6.23 4.23
N ILE A 145 7.30 6.21 3.63
CA ILE A 145 7.71 5.16 2.69
C ILE A 145 7.83 3.82 3.41
N TYR A 146 7.68 2.74 2.65
CA TYR A 146 8.15 1.40 3.01
C TYR A 146 9.36 1.06 2.14
N GLU A 147 10.51 0.81 2.74
CA GLU A 147 11.79 0.73 2.03
C GLU A 147 11.82 -0.34 0.92
N ASN A 148 11.13 -1.45 1.10
CA ASN A 148 11.16 -2.57 0.16
C ASN A 148 10.26 -2.39 -1.07
N GLU A 149 9.35 -1.38 -1.07
CA GLU A 149 8.34 -1.21 -2.10
C GLU A 149 8.12 0.27 -2.42
N TRP A 150 8.52 0.72 -3.62
CA TRP A 150 8.40 2.13 -4.00
C TRP A 150 6.95 2.64 -4.12
N TRP A 151 6.00 1.73 -4.28
CA TRP A 151 4.56 2.04 -4.40
C TRP A 151 3.85 2.12 -3.05
N HIS A 152 4.38 1.49 -1.99
CA HIS A 152 3.71 1.32 -0.70
C HIS A 152 4.01 2.47 0.27
N TYR A 153 2.93 3.06 0.78
CA TYR A 153 3.01 4.16 1.73
C TYR A 153 2.08 3.93 2.92
N ASN A 154 2.60 4.11 4.11
CA ASN A 154 1.86 4.00 5.36
C ASN A 154 1.48 5.38 5.90
N LEU A 155 0.29 5.52 6.49
CA LEU A 155 -0.06 6.71 7.23
C LEU A 155 0.98 6.95 8.34
N LYS A 156 1.57 8.15 8.37
CA LYS A 156 2.50 8.54 9.42
C LYS A 156 1.71 8.90 10.68
N ILE A 157 1.96 8.14 11.75
CA ILE A 157 1.32 8.36 13.04
C ILE A 157 2.31 9.15 13.90
N PHE A 158 1.87 10.34 14.35
CA PHE A 158 2.69 11.20 15.19
C PHE A 158 2.44 10.91 16.65
N LYS A 159 3.51 10.87 17.42
CA LYS A 159 3.46 10.86 18.88
C LYS A 159 3.45 12.29 19.38
N TYR A 160 2.48 12.58 20.26
CA TYR A 160 2.34 13.89 20.88
C TYR A 160 2.71 13.80 22.37
N ASP A 161 3.31 14.85 22.90
CA ASP A 161 3.54 15.01 24.34
C ASP A 161 2.28 15.51 25.07
N GLU A 162 2.39 15.71 26.40
CA GLU A 162 1.30 16.22 27.24
C GLU A 162 0.84 17.64 26.85
N LYS A 163 1.66 18.39 26.12
CA LYS A 163 1.35 19.74 25.61
C LYS A 163 0.76 19.71 24.21
N GLY A 164 0.66 18.53 23.56
CA GLY A 164 0.17 18.36 22.21
C GLY A 164 1.22 18.68 21.14
N GLU A 165 2.52 18.74 21.49
CA GLU A 165 3.60 18.92 20.52
C GLU A 165 4.08 17.58 19.98
N ILE A 166 4.47 17.56 18.68
CA ILE A 166 4.99 16.34 18.04
C ILE A 166 6.38 16.03 18.60
N VAL A 167 6.50 14.91 19.30
CA VAL A 167 7.76 14.42 19.88
C VAL A 167 8.37 13.25 19.10
N GLY A 168 7.70 12.80 18.04
CA GLY A 168 8.20 11.73 17.17
C GLY A 168 7.12 11.13 16.29
N ALA A 169 7.49 10.08 15.56
CA ALA A 169 6.53 9.23 14.86
C ALA A 169 6.40 7.91 15.63
N GLU A 170 5.16 7.46 15.84
CA GLU A 170 4.94 6.11 16.38
C GLU A 170 4.98 5.10 15.24
N SER A 171 5.57 3.94 15.52
CA SER A 171 5.25 2.74 14.77
C SER A 171 3.81 2.37 15.13
N ILE A 172 2.91 2.49 14.20
CA ILE A 172 1.49 2.14 14.18
C ILE A 172 0.92 1.71 15.55
N ALA A 173 0.26 2.66 16.23
CA ALA A 173 -0.39 2.37 17.48
C ALA A 173 -1.70 1.62 17.24
N ASP A 174 -1.80 0.40 17.74
CA ASP A 174 -2.98 -0.46 17.63
C ASP A 174 -4.27 0.17 18.16
N LYS A 175 -4.16 1.10 19.09
CA LYS A 175 -5.33 1.69 19.75
C LYS A 175 -6.17 2.57 18.83
N ASN A 176 -5.53 3.32 17.93
CA ASN A 176 -6.21 4.29 17.07
C ASN A 176 -6.60 3.70 15.71
N TYR A 177 -5.91 2.66 15.28
CA TYR A 177 -6.10 2.02 13.98
C TYR A 177 -6.11 0.50 14.15
N PRO A 178 -7.17 -0.06 14.75
CA PRO A 178 -7.28 -1.52 14.94
C PRO A 178 -7.33 -2.22 13.59
N LYS A 179 -6.84 -3.47 13.56
CA LYS A 179 -7.08 -4.35 12.40
C LYS A 179 -8.58 -4.57 12.29
N ILE A 180 -9.11 -4.49 11.07
CA ILE A 180 -10.48 -4.88 10.79
C ILE A 180 -10.55 -6.41 10.87
N PRO A 181 -11.43 -6.98 11.70
CA PRO A 181 -11.47 -8.42 11.94
C PRO A 181 -11.80 -9.23 10.68
N ALA A 182 -11.39 -10.50 10.68
CA ALA A 182 -11.86 -11.47 9.71
C ALA A 182 -13.39 -11.57 9.72
N GLY A 183 -13.98 -11.76 8.55
CA GLY A 183 -15.43 -11.87 8.39
C GLY A 183 -16.20 -10.57 8.29
N GLU A 184 -15.61 -9.41 8.58
CA GLU A 184 -16.30 -8.11 8.58
C GLU A 184 -16.76 -7.68 7.18
N PHE A 185 -15.98 -7.99 6.14
CA PHE A 185 -16.25 -7.56 4.76
C PHE A 185 -16.18 -8.74 3.77
N LEU A 186 -16.90 -9.82 4.06
CA LEU A 186 -16.91 -11.03 3.21
C LEU A 186 -17.41 -10.78 1.78
N ASP A 187 -18.27 -9.76 1.56
CA ASP A 187 -18.77 -9.35 0.24
C ASP A 187 -17.66 -8.81 -0.67
N LEU A 188 -16.57 -8.31 -0.11
CA LEU A 188 -15.41 -7.83 -0.85
C LEU A 188 -14.53 -8.96 -1.38
N LEU A 189 -14.64 -10.18 -0.85
CA LEU A 189 -13.82 -11.31 -1.23
C LEU A 189 -14.29 -11.93 -2.54
N SER A 190 -13.36 -12.38 -3.38
CA SER A 190 -13.69 -13.22 -4.53
C SER A 190 -14.22 -14.60 -4.10
N PRO A 191 -14.93 -15.33 -4.98
CA PRO A 191 -15.39 -16.68 -4.68
C PRO A 191 -14.26 -17.65 -4.30
N ASP A 192 -13.08 -17.49 -4.89
CA ASP A 192 -11.94 -18.37 -4.62
C ASP A 192 -11.35 -18.13 -3.24
N VAL A 193 -11.21 -16.87 -2.82
CA VAL A 193 -10.78 -16.52 -1.46
C VAL A 193 -11.83 -17.01 -0.44
N LYS A 194 -13.14 -16.77 -0.69
CA LYS A 194 -14.22 -17.25 0.18
C LYS A 194 -14.14 -18.74 0.45
N LYS A 195 -13.87 -19.56 -0.57
CA LYS A 195 -13.76 -21.02 -0.41
C LYS A 195 -12.62 -21.45 0.51
N THR A 196 -11.52 -20.71 0.49
CA THR A 196 -10.35 -21.02 1.34
C THR A 196 -10.70 -20.86 2.81
N PHE A 197 -11.50 -19.85 3.15
CA PHE A 197 -11.87 -19.51 4.52
C PHE A 197 -13.26 -19.99 4.95
N SER A 198 -14.08 -20.58 4.05
CA SER A 198 -15.46 -21.02 4.36
C SER A 198 -15.55 -22.21 5.34
N LYS A 199 -14.44 -22.74 5.78
CA LYS A 199 -14.39 -23.80 6.80
C LYS A 199 -14.23 -23.26 8.23
N ASP A 200 -13.98 -21.97 8.37
CA ASP A 200 -13.66 -21.31 9.64
C ASP A 200 -14.76 -20.36 10.12
N PHE A 201 -15.90 -20.25 9.35
CA PHE A 201 -17.06 -19.40 9.67
C PHE A 201 -18.35 -20.23 9.75
#